data_2435f987d07b3ee9e82c1195b2531fdf
#
_entry.id   2435f987d07b3ee9e82c1195b2531fdf
#
_cell.length_a   1.000
_cell.length_b   1.000
_cell.length_c   1.000
_cell.angle_alpha   90.00
_cell.angle_beta   90.00
_cell.angle_gamma   90.00
#
_symmetry.space_group_name_H-M   'P 1'
#
loop_
_entity.id
_entity.type
_entity.pdbx_description
1 polymer ?
#
loop_
_entity_poly.entity_id
_entity_poly.type
_entity_poly.pdbx_seq_one_letter_code
_entity_poly.pdbx_strand_id
1 'polypeptide(L)'
;MFTKDKIERDVYLIKQGTARAYIEVDGRDITIWFGKENDIIISAQGYVNGEKGYETIELLEDSVLYKMNLKQLHELYQQDLEVCNWARQFIEKEFVGTEHRLISSLSMTATERYLRLMKEKPEILQRVQLRHIASYLGISSEHLSRIRTNTKSMTI
;
A
#
# COMPACT_ATOMS: atom_id res chain seq x y z
N MET A 1 8.97 2.15 9.97
CA MET A 1 8.58 3.55 9.83
C MET A 1 7.38 3.86 10.74
N PHE A 2 6.17 3.44 10.42
CA PHE A 2 5.05 3.43 11.36
C PHE A 2 4.98 2.10 12.08
N THR A 3 4.48 2.10 13.32
CA THR A 3 4.34 0.89 14.13
C THR A 3 2.90 0.83 14.64
N LYS A 4 2.27 -0.32 14.58
CA LYS A 4 0.94 -0.55 15.15
C LYS A 4 0.85 -0.04 16.59
N ASP A 5 -0.32 0.30 17.04
CA ASP A 5 -0.62 0.81 18.39
C ASP A 5 -0.02 2.19 18.74
N LYS A 6 0.48 2.92 17.75
CA LYS A 6 0.93 4.31 17.89
C LYS A 6 0.02 5.28 17.15
N ILE A 7 -0.09 6.48 17.67
CA ILE A 7 -0.77 7.59 17.00
C ILE A 7 0.27 8.27 16.10
N GLU A 8 0.11 8.13 14.80
CA GLU A 8 0.97 8.79 13.82
C GLU A 8 0.42 10.19 13.50
N ARG A 9 1.32 11.16 13.55
CA ARG A 9 0.99 12.58 13.34
C ARG A 9 1.69 13.17 12.14
N ASP A 10 2.32 12.33 11.34
CA ASP A 10 3.08 12.72 10.18
C ASP A 10 2.55 12.00 8.93
N VAL A 11 2.63 12.68 7.81
CA VAL A 11 2.41 12.15 6.45
C VAL A 11 3.72 12.20 5.70
N TYR A 12 3.91 11.24 4.79
CA TYR A 12 5.12 11.19 3.99
C TYR A 12 4.78 10.95 2.53
N LEU A 13 5.31 11.79 1.64
CA LEU A 13 5.28 11.57 0.20
C LEU A 13 6.55 10.82 -0.19
N ILE A 14 6.40 9.70 -0.89
CA ILE A 14 7.54 8.92 -1.39
C ILE A 14 8.13 9.63 -2.61
N LYS A 15 9.33 10.20 -2.46
CA LYS A 15 10.10 10.74 -3.58
C LYS A 15 10.81 9.63 -4.34
N GLN A 16 11.37 8.67 -3.60
CA GLN A 16 12.09 7.50 -4.13
C GLN A 16 11.95 6.36 -3.14
N GLY A 17 11.72 5.15 -3.62
CA GLY A 17 11.64 3.96 -2.79
C GLY A 17 10.28 3.26 -2.85
N THR A 18 10.19 2.16 -2.12
CA THR A 18 9.00 1.33 -2.01
C THR A 18 8.68 1.06 -0.55
N ALA A 19 7.40 1.15 -0.21
CA ALA A 19 6.90 0.89 1.14
C ALA A 19 5.85 -0.21 1.14
N ARG A 20 5.67 -0.84 2.29
CA ARG A 20 4.63 -1.84 2.55
C ARG A 20 3.88 -1.47 3.83
N ALA A 21 2.55 -1.50 3.79
CA ALA A 21 1.73 -1.55 4.99
C ALA A 21 1.22 -2.98 5.21
N TYR A 22 1.29 -3.46 6.45
CA TYR A 22 0.80 -4.78 6.82
C TYR A 22 0.18 -4.77 8.22
N ILE A 23 -0.69 -5.72 8.44
CA ILE A 23 -1.24 -6.06 9.77
C ILE A 23 -0.72 -7.43 10.19
N GLU A 24 -0.60 -7.67 11.48
CA GLU A 24 -0.26 -8.95 12.04
C GLU A 24 -1.53 -9.67 12.53
N VAL A 25 -1.76 -10.86 12.01
CA VAL A 25 -2.88 -11.73 12.40
C VAL A 25 -2.32 -13.13 12.67
N ASP A 26 -2.50 -13.62 13.88
CA ASP A 26 -2.02 -14.96 14.32
C ASP A 26 -0.53 -15.20 14.02
N GLY A 27 0.31 -14.19 14.28
CA GLY A 27 1.76 -14.22 14.05
C GLY A 27 2.18 -14.20 12.58
N ARG A 28 1.27 -13.82 11.67
CA ARG A 28 1.55 -13.68 10.23
C ARG A 28 1.31 -12.26 9.77
N ASP A 29 2.23 -11.75 8.97
CA ASP A 29 2.07 -10.47 8.31
C ASP A 29 1.11 -10.59 7.12
N ILE A 30 0.03 -9.84 7.15
CA ILE A 30 -0.88 -9.68 6.01
C ILE A 30 -0.64 -8.32 5.38
N THR A 31 -0.03 -8.29 4.21
CA THR A 31 0.22 -7.05 3.47
C THR A 31 -1.09 -6.48 2.95
N ILE A 32 -1.37 -5.24 3.33
CA ILE A 32 -2.59 -4.55 2.94
C ILE A 32 -2.37 -3.48 1.87
N TRP A 33 -1.14 -3.02 1.69
CA TRP A 33 -0.82 -1.97 0.73
C TRP A 33 0.65 -1.99 0.33
N PHE A 34 0.93 -1.58 -0.91
CA PHE A 34 2.26 -1.22 -1.40
C PHE A 34 2.23 0.20 -1.95
N GLY A 35 3.21 1.00 -1.53
CA GLY A 35 3.48 2.32 -2.05
C GLY A 35 4.78 2.40 -2.83
N LYS A 36 4.83 3.31 -3.76
CA LYS A 36 5.97 3.64 -4.61
C LYS A 36 6.09 5.16 -4.76
N GLU A 37 6.94 5.61 -5.66
CA GLU A 37 7.10 7.03 -5.95
C GLU A 37 5.76 7.72 -6.26
N ASN A 38 5.59 8.90 -5.68
CA ASN A 38 4.39 9.74 -5.69
C ASN A 38 3.19 9.21 -4.87
N ASP A 39 3.33 8.09 -4.17
CA ASP A 39 2.33 7.65 -3.20
C ASP A 39 2.58 8.31 -1.84
N ILE A 40 1.50 8.41 -1.05
CA ILE A 40 1.52 8.99 0.28
C ILE A 40 1.42 7.88 1.32
N ILE A 41 2.29 7.94 2.32
CA ILE A 41 2.25 7.09 3.50
C ILE A 41 1.50 7.85 4.60
N ILE A 42 0.37 7.29 5.01
CA ILE A 42 -0.44 7.77 6.14
C ILE A 42 -0.92 6.57 6.96
N SER A 43 -1.15 6.77 8.25
CA SER A 43 -2.01 5.89 9.04
C SER A 43 -3.45 6.37 8.93
N ALA A 44 -4.34 5.54 8.38
CA ALA A 44 -5.72 5.95 8.17
C ALA A 44 -6.42 6.35 9.48
N GLN A 45 -6.24 5.58 10.55
CA GLN A 45 -6.80 5.89 11.88
C GLN A 45 -6.17 7.16 12.47
N GLY A 46 -4.85 7.31 12.35
CA GLY A 46 -4.14 8.50 12.80
C GLY A 46 -4.59 9.76 12.06
N TYR A 47 -4.76 9.64 10.75
CA TYR A 47 -5.14 10.75 9.88
C TYR A 47 -6.59 11.21 10.09
N VAL A 48 -7.54 10.27 10.13
CA VAL A 48 -8.99 10.58 10.18
C VAL A 48 -9.47 10.82 11.60
N ASN A 49 -9.07 9.95 12.54
CA ASN A 49 -9.64 9.90 13.88
C ASN A 49 -8.67 10.37 14.97
N GLY A 50 -7.40 10.58 14.66
CA GLY A 50 -6.37 10.86 15.67
C GLY A 50 -6.11 9.68 16.61
N GLU A 51 -6.43 8.46 16.16
CA GLU A 51 -6.34 7.23 16.94
C GLU A 51 -5.10 6.41 16.57
N LYS A 52 -4.85 5.36 17.33
CA LYS A 52 -3.75 4.42 17.09
C LYS A 52 -3.99 3.64 15.80
N GLY A 53 -2.96 3.55 14.94
CA GLY A 53 -2.98 2.70 13.76
C GLY A 53 -2.96 1.22 14.10
N TYR A 54 -3.61 0.42 13.28
CA TYR A 54 -3.60 -1.06 13.36
C TYR A 54 -2.51 -1.68 12.48
N GLU A 55 -1.96 -0.88 11.57
CA GLU A 55 -0.94 -1.28 10.62
C GLU A 55 0.49 -0.96 11.09
N THR A 56 1.43 -1.70 10.58
CA THR A 56 2.85 -1.36 10.56
C THR A 56 3.24 -0.99 9.13
N ILE A 57 4.00 0.11 8.97
CA ILE A 57 4.53 0.52 7.66
C ILE A 57 6.05 0.48 7.69
N GLU A 58 6.62 -0.26 6.74
CA GLU A 58 8.08 -0.38 6.56
C GLU A 58 8.48 0.02 5.14
N LEU A 59 9.72 0.52 5.03
CA LEU A 59 10.38 0.76 3.75
C LEU A 59 11.06 -0.53 3.33
N LEU A 60 10.89 -0.91 2.06
CA LEU A 60 11.43 -2.17 1.53
C LEU A 60 12.80 -2.01 0.87
N GLU A 61 13.25 -0.77 0.70
CA GLU A 61 14.54 -0.40 0.11
C GLU A 61 14.98 0.98 0.61
N ASP A 62 16.20 1.40 0.27
CA ASP A 62 16.67 2.76 0.56
C ASP A 62 15.75 3.78 -0.09
N SER A 63 15.21 4.69 0.72
CA SER A 63 14.12 5.56 0.31
C SER A 63 14.34 7.02 0.69
N VAL A 64 13.83 7.92 -0.14
CA VAL A 64 13.78 9.36 0.13
C VAL A 64 12.32 9.78 0.27
N LEU A 65 12.00 10.40 1.39
CA LEU A 65 10.65 10.81 1.73
C LEU A 65 10.59 12.31 2.03
N TYR A 66 9.52 12.96 1.60
CA TYR A 66 9.15 14.27 2.11
C TYR A 66 8.18 14.09 3.27
N LYS A 67 8.53 14.66 4.42
CA LYS A 67 7.74 14.59 5.65
C LYS A 67 6.95 15.88 5.85
N MET A 68 5.70 15.76 6.26
CA MET A 68 4.86 16.86 6.69
C MET A 68 4.08 16.46 7.96
N ASN A 69 4.00 17.36 8.92
CA ASN A 69 3.16 17.15 10.10
C ASN A 69 1.69 17.31 9.74
N LEU A 70 0.84 16.46 10.27
CA LEU A 70 -0.59 16.43 9.97
C LEU A 70 -1.32 17.72 10.34
N LYS A 71 -0.92 18.38 11.44
CA LYS A 71 -1.50 19.67 11.82
C LYS A 71 -1.20 20.75 10.78
N GLN A 72 0.05 20.82 10.32
CA GLN A 72 0.46 21.77 9.26
C GLN A 72 -0.27 21.48 7.93
N LEU A 73 -0.47 20.22 7.59
CA LEU A 73 -1.23 19.82 6.42
C LEU A 73 -2.69 20.29 6.50
N HIS A 74 -3.33 20.12 7.66
CA HIS A 74 -4.71 20.59 7.88
C HIS A 74 -4.81 22.13 7.84
N GLU A 75 -3.82 22.84 8.34
CA GLU A 75 -3.74 24.31 8.21
C GLU A 75 -3.63 24.73 6.74
N LEU A 76 -2.83 24.02 5.93
CA LEU A 76 -2.72 24.27 4.49
C LEU A 76 -4.06 24.03 3.76
N TYR A 77 -4.82 23.02 4.13
CA TYR A 77 -6.14 22.77 3.52
C TYR A 77 -7.13 23.94 3.69
N GLN A 78 -6.98 24.70 4.77
CA GLN A 78 -7.82 25.88 5.02
C GLN A 78 -7.35 27.12 4.27
N GLN A 79 -6.08 27.18 3.88
CA GLN A 79 -5.44 28.35 3.26
C GLN A 79 -5.28 28.22 1.75
N ASP A 80 -5.17 26.97 1.27
CA ASP A 80 -4.86 26.69 -0.13
C ASP A 80 -5.82 25.64 -0.71
N LEU A 81 -6.73 26.09 -1.55
CA LEU A 81 -7.74 25.25 -2.18
C LEU A 81 -7.12 24.25 -3.18
N GLU A 82 -5.99 24.57 -3.80
CA GLU A 82 -5.31 23.66 -4.74
C GLU A 82 -4.72 22.47 -3.98
N VAL A 83 -4.08 22.72 -2.84
CA VAL A 83 -3.57 21.67 -1.95
C VAL A 83 -4.71 20.80 -1.42
N CYS A 84 -5.82 21.41 -0.99
CA CYS A 84 -6.99 20.69 -0.52
C CYS A 84 -7.57 19.80 -1.63
N ASN A 85 -7.75 20.32 -2.84
CA ASN A 85 -8.27 19.55 -3.97
C ASN A 85 -7.32 18.44 -4.42
N TRP A 86 -6.03 18.66 -4.40
CA TRP A 86 -5.05 17.63 -4.70
C TRP A 86 -5.13 16.47 -3.69
N ALA A 87 -5.17 16.78 -2.39
CA ALA A 87 -5.30 15.77 -1.34
C ALA A 87 -6.61 14.99 -1.46
N ARG A 88 -7.74 15.67 -1.73
CA ARG A 88 -9.03 15.03 -1.98
C ARG A 88 -8.95 14.05 -3.15
N GLN A 89 -8.39 14.46 -4.29
CA GLN A 89 -8.23 13.57 -5.45
C GLN A 89 -7.34 12.36 -5.16
N PHE A 90 -6.31 12.54 -4.33
CA PHE A 90 -5.48 11.44 -3.89
C PHE A 90 -6.29 10.43 -3.07
N ILE A 91 -7.03 10.88 -2.06
CA ILE A 91 -7.87 10.00 -1.22
C ILE A 91 -8.95 9.31 -2.05
N GLU A 92 -9.57 9.99 -3.01
CA GLU A 92 -10.57 9.40 -3.91
C GLU A 92 -9.97 8.25 -4.74
N LYS A 93 -8.74 8.39 -5.24
CA LYS A 93 -8.05 7.31 -5.97
C LYS A 93 -7.71 6.13 -5.05
N GLU A 94 -7.24 6.40 -3.84
CA GLU A 94 -6.95 5.33 -2.86
C GLU A 94 -8.22 4.61 -2.43
N PHE A 95 -9.34 5.32 -2.28
CA PHE A 95 -10.64 4.72 -1.99
C PHE A 95 -11.07 3.75 -3.10
N VAL A 96 -11.04 4.18 -4.37
CA VAL A 96 -11.35 3.31 -5.52
C VAL A 96 -10.39 2.12 -5.60
N GLY A 97 -9.10 2.34 -5.36
CA GLY A 97 -8.09 1.27 -5.33
C GLY A 97 -8.39 0.22 -4.24
N THR A 98 -8.82 0.68 -3.06
CA THR A 98 -9.20 -0.18 -1.94
C THR A 98 -10.47 -0.98 -2.26
N GLU A 99 -11.50 -0.34 -2.83
CA GLU A 99 -12.72 -1.00 -3.29
C GLU A 99 -12.42 -2.09 -4.33
N HIS A 100 -11.63 -1.77 -5.35
CA HIS A 100 -11.19 -2.74 -6.34
C HIS A 100 -10.46 -3.92 -5.74
N ARG A 101 -9.64 -3.69 -4.72
CA ARG A 101 -8.94 -4.74 -4.01
C ARG A 101 -9.90 -5.61 -3.22
N LEU A 102 -10.86 -5.02 -2.52
CA LEU A 102 -11.89 -5.75 -1.80
C LEU A 102 -12.68 -6.65 -2.76
N ILE A 103 -13.17 -6.11 -3.87
CA ILE A 103 -13.89 -6.87 -4.90
C ILE A 103 -13.02 -8.01 -5.42
N SER A 104 -11.74 -7.75 -5.74
CA SER A 104 -10.82 -8.79 -6.22
C SER A 104 -10.61 -9.91 -5.21
N SER A 105 -10.53 -9.58 -3.92
CA SER A 105 -10.35 -10.58 -2.86
C SER A 105 -11.56 -11.49 -2.69
N LEU A 106 -12.75 -10.96 -2.98
CA LEU A 106 -14.03 -11.68 -2.85
C LEU A 106 -14.40 -12.49 -4.11
N SER A 107 -14.00 -12.04 -5.30
CA SER A 107 -14.53 -12.55 -6.58
C SER A 107 -13.50 -13.20 -7.50
N MET A 108 -12.20 -12.98 -7.27
CA MET A 108 -11.14 -13.45 -8.16
C MET A 108 -10.33 -14.60 -7.55
N THR A 109 -9.89 -15.52 -8.40
CA THR A 109 -8.89 -16.53 -8.03
C THR A 109 -7.53 -15.91 -7.76
N ALA A 110 -6.63 -16.62 -7.07
CA ALA A 110 -5.27 -16.16 -6.82
C ALA A 110 -4.49 -15.86 -8.12
N THR A 111 -4.70 -16.66 -9.17
CA THR A 111 -4.09 -16.45 -10.48
C THR A 111 -4.57 -15.15 -11.12
N GLU A 112 -5.87 -14.89 -11.11
CA GLU A 112 -6.44 -13.64 -11.65
C GLU A 112 -5.94 -12.41 -10.88
N ARG A 113 -5.87 -12.48 -9.54
CA ARG A 113 -5.28 -11.40 -8.72
C ARG A 113 -3.81 -11.15 -9.06
N TYR A 114 -3.03 -12.21 -9.30
CA TYR A 114 -1.64 -12.08 -9.71
C TYR A 114 -1.50 -11.45 -11.09
N LEU A 115 -2.29 -11.89 -12.08
CA LEU A 115 -2.30 -11.31 -13.43
C LEU A 115 -2.70 -9.82 -13.41
N ARG A 116 -3.68 -9.48 -12.58
CA ARG A 116 -4.08 -8.09 -12.37
C ARG A 116 -2.94 -7.26 -11.79
N LEU A 117 -2.26 -7.75 -10.76
CA LEU A 117 -1.10 -7.08 -10.16
C LEU A 117 0.03 -6.87 -11.18
N MET A 118 0.29 -7.86 -12.04
CA MET A 118 1.26 -7.75 -13.15
C MET A 118 0.91 -6.61 -14.11
N LYS A 119 -0.37 -6.41 -14.37
CA LYS A 119 -0.85 -5.37 -15.29
C LYS A 119 -0.86 -3.98 -14.66
N GLU A 120 -1.31 -3.88 -13.41
CA GLU A 120 -1.54 -2.60 -12.72
C GLU A 120 -0.29 -2.04 -12.03
N LYS A 121 0.57 -2.92 -11.48
CA LYS A 121 1.75 -2.54 -10.70
C LYS A 121 2.96 -3.43 -11.01
N PRO A 122 3.43 -3.49 -12.28
CA PRO A 122 4.53 -4.38 -12.68
C PRO A 122 5.83 -4.09 -11.93
N GLU A 123 6.08 -2.84 -11.55
CA GLU A 123 7.24 -2.42 -10.78
C GLU A 123 7.30 -3.03 -9.37
N ILE A 124 6.16 -3.27 -8.73
CA ILE A 124 6.10 -3.93 -7.42
C ILE A 124 6.63 -5.36 -7.53
N LEU A 125 6.33 -6.06 -8.63
CA LEU A 125 6.81 -7.43 -8.84
C LEU A 125 8.32 -7.52 -9.07
N GLN A 126 8.97 -6.43 -9.46
CA GLN A 126 10.41 -6.36 -9.68
C GLN A 126 11.19 -5.96 -8.41
N ARG A 127 10.59 -5.14 -7.55
CA ARG A 127 11.25 -4.51 -6.39
C ARG A 127 10.95 -5.20 -5.05
N VAL A 128 9.81 -5.90 -4.97
CA VAL A 128 9.30 -6.45 -3.71
C VAL A 128 9.58 -7.96 -3.62
N GLN A 129 9.98 -8.41 -2.45
CA GLN A 129 10.22 -9.83 -2.19
C GLN A 129 8.96 -10.67 -2.37
N LEU A 130 9.13 -11.88 -2.92
CA LEU A 130 8.03 -12.79 -3.26
C LEU A 130 7.10 -13.08 -2.07
N ARG A 131 7.65 -13.20 -0.86
CA ARG A 131 6.86 -13.42 0.37
C ARG A 131 5.85 -12.31 0.65
N HIS A 132 6.22 -11.05 0.41
CA HIS A 132 5.34 -9.90 0.63
C HIS A 132 4.26 -9.83 -0.46
N ILE A 133 4.62 -10.17 -1.70
CA ILE A 133 3.66 -10.29 -2.80
C ILE A 133 2.66 -11.41 -2.53
N ALA A 134 3.11 -12.57 -2.08
CA ALA A 134 2.24 -13.69 -1.70
C ALA A 134 1.27 -13.29 -0.58
N SER A 135 1.79 -12.62 0.47
CA SER A 135 0.99 -12.07 1.57
C SER A 135 -0.07 -11.09 1.06
N TYR A 136 0.30 -10.17 0.14
CA TYR A 136 -0.63 -9.22 -0.48
C TYR A 136 -1.74 -9.91 -1.29
N LEU A 137 -1.43 -11.03 -1.95
CA LEU A 137 -2.36 -11.82 -2.72
C LEU A 137 -3.17 -12.83 -1.86
N GLY A 138 -2.88 -12.92 -0.54
CA GLY A 138 -3.56 -13.83 0.37
C GLY A 138 -3.26 -15.30 0.11
N ILE A 139 -2.03 -15.63 -0.33
CA ILE A 139 -1.58 -17.01 -0.63
C ILE A 139 -0.19 -17.28 -0.06
N SER A 140 0.23 -18.55 -0.07
CA SER A 140 1.60 -18.91 0.31
C SER A 140 2.63 -18.57 -0.79
N SER A 141 3.90 -18.42 -0.42
CA SER A 141 4.99 -18.21 -1.36
C SER A 141 5.15 -19.33 -2.37
N GLU A 142 4.91 -20.59 -1.95
CA GLU A 142 4.95 -21.78 -2.80
C GLU A 142 3.82 -21.75 -3.84
N HIS A 143 2.60 -21.34 -3.42
CA HIS A 143 1.48 -21.20 -4.34
C HIS A 143 1.76 -20.10 -5.37
N LEU A 144 2.29 -18.93 -4.94
CA LEU A 144 2.67 -17.86 -5.86
C LEU A 144 3.76 -18.31 -6.84
N SER A 145 4.75 -19.07 -6.38
CA SER A 145 5.80 -19.62 -7.25
C SER A 145 5.22 -20.51 -8.36
N ARG A 146 4.25 -21.38 -8.02
CA ARG A 146 3.52 -22.22 -9.02
C ARG A 146 2.74 -21.38 -10.03
N ILE A 147 2.01 -20.35 -9.54
CA ILE A 147 1.28 -19.43 -10.45
C ILE A 147 2.25 -18.78 -11.43
N ARG A 148 3.39 -18.27 -10.95
CA ARG A 148 4.40 -17.62 -11.81
C ARG A 148 4.95 -18.54 -12.88
N THR A 149 5.23 -19.78 -12.54
CA THR A 149 5.72 -20.80 -13.51
C THR A 149 4.68 -21.06 -14.58
N ASN A 150 3.43 -21.31 -14.19
CA ASN A 150 2.34 -21.60 -15.11
C ASN A 150 2.04 -20.39 -16.03
N THR A 151 2.07 -19.18 -15.51
CA THR A 151 1.80 -17.97 -16.28
C THR A 151 2.88 -17.70 -17.33
N LYS A 152 4.16 -17.97 -17.02
CA LYS A 152 5.25 -17.87 -18.01
C LYS A 152 5.09 -18.83 -19.18
N SER A 153 4.55 -20.01 -18.93
CA SER A 153 4.30 -21.02 -19.97
C SER A 153 3.12 -20.69 -20.88
N MET A 154 2.26 -19.74 -20.50
CA MET A 154 1.10 -19.30 -21.30
C MET A 154 1.41 -18.10 -22.19
N THR A 155 2.57 -17.48 -22.05
CA THR A 155 2.96 -16.25 -22.79
C THR A 155 3.96 -16.56 -23.92
N ILE A 156 4.18 -17.83 -24.25
CA ILE A 156 4.92 -18.34 -25.42
C ILE A 156 3.91 -18.96 -26.38
#